data_0e895d57ec11b3b819fc26e7ac4b38d7
#
_entry.id   0e895d57ec11b3b819fc26e7ac4b38d7
#
_cell.length_a   1.000
_cell.length_b   1.000
_cell.length_c   1.000
_cell.angle_alpha   90.00
_cell.angle_beta   90.00
_cell.angle_gamma   90.00
#
_symmetry.space_group_name_H-M   'P 1'
#
loop_
_entity.id
_entity.type
_entity.pdbx_description
1 polymer ?
#
loop_
_entity_poly.entity_id
_entity_poly.type
_entity_poly.pdbx_seq_one_letter_code
_entity_poly.pdbx_strand_id
1 'polypeptide(L)'
;MFDKAERSSFKYWFAHWRSFNMVALNQKCWKFKYLFHDMEKPFLNLILPYKTLQKFHRFHNKHHSEYYFLQLGKYHKCDNYDYEATIIDLECSHYTKTNCPRNAKQEVDTQYLIYKNNESKYVKQIVEKYSDYFNEIIDENGNSRYIIILVEKFYQNLYEKLKKIGLN
;
A
#
# COMPACT_ATOMS: atom_id res chain seq x y z
N MET A 1 4.59 20.58 -3.67
CA MET A 1 3.90 19.54 -2.90
C MET A 1 2.42 19.85 -2.86
N PHE A 2 1.58 18.85 -2.73
CA PHE A 2 0.11 18.96 -2.79
C PHE A 2 -0.52 18.63 -1.45
N ASP A 3 -1.48 19.43 -1.02
CA ASP A 3 -2.27 19.15 0.18
C ASP A 3 -3.36 18.10 -0.08
N LYS A 4 -4.18 17.80 0.96
CA LYS A 4 -5.21 16.77 0.85
C LYS A 4 -6.34 17.15 -0.13
N ALA A 5 -6.66 18.44 -0.26
CA ALA A 5 -7.73 18.91 -1.14
C ALA A 5 -7.33 18.85 -2.62
N GLU A 6 -6.05 19.03 -2.91
CA GLU A 6 -5.52 19.03 -4.28
C GLU A 6 -5.33 17.62 -4.88
N ARG A 7 -5.41 16.55 -4.06
CA ARG A 7 -5.11 15.17 -4.50
C ARG A 7 -6.10 14.57 -5.49
N SER A 8 -7.24 15.21 -5.69
CA SER A 8 -8.19 14.83 -6.74
C SER A 8 -7.85 15.43 -8.11
N SER A 9 -6.90 16.37 -8.19
CA SER A 9 -6.58 17.07 -9.41
C SER A 9 -5.73 16.26 -10.38
N PHE A 10 -5.92 16.48 -11.68
CA PHE A 10 -5.04 15.94 -12.73
C PHE A 10 -3.58 16.35 -12.51
N LYS A 11 -3.35 17.59 -12.06
CA LYS A 11 -2.03 18.11 -11.76
C LYS A 11 -1.31 17.30 -10.68
N TYR A 12 -2.02 16.94 -9.61
CA TYR A 12 -1.47 16.06 -8.57
C TYR A 12 -1.17 14.67 -9.13
N TRP A 13 -2.11 14.04 -9.86
CA TRP A 13 -1.88 12.73 -10.46
C TRP A 13 -0.64 12.74 -11.35
N PHE A 14 -0.49 13.73 -12.22
CA PHE A 14 0.67 13.83 -13.12
C PHE A 14 1.99 14.00 -12.35
N ALA A 15 2.00 14.83 -11.29
CA ALA A 15 3.18 15.01 -10.44
C ALA A 15 3.54 13.71 -9.71
N HIS A 16 2.55 12.97 -9.20
CA HIS A 16 2.72 11.68 -8.55
C HIS A 16 3.24 10.63 -9.53
N TRP A 17 2.62 10.49 -10.68
CA TRP A 17 3.05 9.58 -11.75
C TRP A 17 4.50 9.86 -12.20
N ARG A 18 4.84 11.13 -12.42
CA ARG A 18 6.20 11.53 -12.75
C ARG A 18 7.19 11.16 -11.64
N SER A 19 6.87 11.48 -10.40
CA SER A 19 7.71 11.16 -9.23
C SER A 19 7.90 9.65 -9.09
N PHE A 20 6.85 8.85 -9.26
CA PHE A 20 6.91 7.40 -9.24
C PHE A 20 7.90 6.84 -10.26
N ASN A 21 7.78 7.29 -11.52
CA ASN A 21 8.69 6.85 -12.58
C ASN A 21 10.13 7.31 -12.36
N MET A 22 10.33 8.53 -11.85
CA MET A 22 11.67 9.05 -11.51
C MET A 22 12.32 8.25 -10.38
N VAL A 23 11.58 7.93 -9.32
CA VAL A 23 12.09 7.06 -8.24
C VAL A 23 12.49 5.69 -8.80
N ALA A 24 11.64 5.07 -9.61
CA ALA A 24 11.92 3.77 -10.21
C ALA A 24 13.17 3.79 -11.12
N LEU A 25 13.37 4.85 -11.90
CA LEU A 25 14.55 5.05 -12.73
C LEU A 25 15.81 5.24 -11.89
N ASN A 26 15.78 6.11 -10.88
CA ASN A 26 16.91 6.38 -9.99
C ASN A 26 17.36 5.13 -9.23
N GLN A 27 16.41 4.30 -8.83
CA GLN A 27 16.67 3.02 -8.15
C GLN A 27 16.95 1.85 -9.13
N LYS A 28 17.08 2.13 -10.43
CA LYS A 28 17.37 1.12 -11.48
C LYS A 28 16.41 -0.08 -11.48
N CYS A 29 15.16 0.13 -11.04
CA CYS A 29 14.12 -0.90 -10.98
C CYS A 29 12.91 -0.58 -11.87
N TRP A 30 13.06 0.37 -12.79
CA TRP A 30 11.99 0.79 -13.68
C TRP A 30 11.50 -0.35 -14.59
N LYS A 31 10.18 -0.43 -14.77
CA LYS A 31 9.50 -1.43 -15.63
C LYS A 31 8.47 -0.75 -16.53
N PHE A 32 8.26 -1.26 -17.73
CA PHE A 32 7.29 -0.71 -18.67
C PHE A 32 5.89 -0.53 -18.07
N LYS A 33 5.44 -1.46 -17.23
CA LYS A 33 4.14 -1.38 -16.52
C LYS A 33 3.98 -0.11 -15.67
N TYR A 34 5.08 0.52 -15.24
CA TYR A 34 5.07 1.73 -14.40
C TYR A 34 4.60 2.98 -15.15
N LEU A 35 4.63 2.97 -16.48
CA LEU A 35 3.98 4.01 -17.28
C LEU A 35 2.47 4.06 -17.07
N PHE A 36 1.88 2.96 -16.64
CA PHE A 36 0.43 2.85 -16.39
C PHE A 36 0.08 2.96 -14.89
N HIS A 37 1.04 3.36 -14.05
CA HIS A 37 0.79 3.54 -12.63
C HIS A 37 -0.30 4.60 -12.40
N ASP A 38 -1.35 4.21 -11.70
CA ASP A 38 -2.48 5.06 -11.33
C ASP A 38 -3.23 5.73 -12.50
N MET A 39 -3.06 5.22 -13.72
CA MET A 39 -3.69 5.79 -14.93
C MET A 39 -5.21 5.82 -14.88
N GLU A 40 -5.84 4.93 -14.11
CA GLU A 40 -7.29 4.94 -13.95
C GLU A 40 -7.81 6.16 -13.17
N LYS A 41 -6.99 6.76 -12.30
CA LYS A 41 -7.40 7.88 -11.43
C LYS A 41 -7.93 9.09 -12.20
N PRO A 42 -7.23 9.65 -13.21
CA PRO A 42 -7.73 10.80 -13.93
C PRO A 42 -9.03 10.54 -14.68
N PHE A 43 -9.24 9.33 -15.20
CA PHE A 43 -10.45 8.97 -15.94
C PHE A 43 -11.63 8.71 -15.01
N LEU A 44 -11.43 7.91 -13.98
CA LEU A 44 -12.50 7.58 -13.03
C LEU A 44 -12.89 8.78 -12.17
N ASN A 45 -12.00 9.73 -11.95
CA ASN A 45 -12.31 10.95 -11.20
C ASN A 45 -13.31 11.88 -11.94
N LEU A 46 -13.52 11.68 -13.24
CA LEU A 46 -14.55 12.39 -14.00
C LEU A 46 -15.97 11.90 -13.67
N ILE A 47 -16.11 10.66 -13.20
CA ILE A 47 -17.41 10.00 -13.00
C ILE A 47 -17.67 9.57 -11.56
N LEU A 48 -16.62 9.47 -10.72
CA LEU A 48 -16.72 9.01 -9.34
C LEU A 48 -16.23 10.08 -8.35
N PRO A 49 -16.91 10.24 -7.21
CA PRO A 49 -16.38 11.05 -6.11
C PRO A 49 -15.01 10.52 -5.67
N TYR A 50 -14.08 11.43 -5.37
CA TYR A 50 -12.69 11.08 -5.05
C TYR A 50 -12.54 10.03 -3.93
N LYS A 51 -13.37 10.09 -2.88
CA LYS A 51 -13.35 9.08 -1.80
C LYS A 51 -13.71 7.67 -2.30
N THR A 52 -14.69 7.56 -3.19
CA THR A 52 -15.10 6.29 -3.81
C THR A 52 -14.00 5.78 -4.73
N LEU A 53 -13.44 6.65 -5.55
CA LEU A 53 -12.29 6.34 -6.40
C LEU A 53 -11.10 5.83 -5.58
N GLN A 54 -10.73 6.51 -4.49
CA GLN A 54 -9.64 6.06 -3.62
C GLN A 54 -9.89 4.67 -3.04
N LYS A 55 -11.12 4.41 -2.56
CA LYS A 55 -11.49 3.08 -2.04
C LYS A 55 -11.34 2.03 -3.12
N PHE A 56 -11.93 2.26 -4.30
CA PHE A 56 -11.82 1.36 -5.45
C PHE A 56 -10.36 1.09 -5.80
N HIS A 57 -9.56 2.14 -5.99
CA HIS A 57 -8.14 2.06 -6.32
C HIS A 57 -7.37 1.19 -5.32
N ARG A 58 -7.51 1.45 -4.01
CA ARG A 58 -6.77 0.72 -2.97
C ARG A 58 -7.14 -0.77 -2.87
N PHE A 59 -8.37 -1.13 -3.20
CA PHE A 59 -8.81 -2.53 -3.17
C PHE A 59 -8.45 -3.32 -4.44
N HIS A 60 -8.22 -2.65 -5.57
CA HIS A 60 -7.98 -3.32 -6.85
C HIS A 60 -6.53 -3.26 -7.33
N ASN A 61 -5.74 -2.30 -6.85
CA ASN A 61 -4.35 -2.17 -7.27
C ASN A 61 -3.39 -2.96 -6.38
N LYS A 62 -2.58 -3.78 -7.05
CA LYS A 62 -1.68 -4.79 -6.46
C LYS A 62 -0.55 -4.22 -5.60
N HIS A 63 -0.39 -2.91 -5.54
CA HIS A 63 0.63 -2.24 -4.73
C HIS A 63 0.07 -1.61 -3.45
N HIS A 64 -1.21 -1.83 -3.12
CA HIS A 64 -1.81 -1.38 -1.86
C HIS A 64 -2.01 -2.51 -0.86
N SER A 65 -1.73 -2.25 0.40
CA SER A 65 -1.91 -3.23 1.49
C SER A 65 -3.35 -3.75 1.59
N GLU A 66 -4.34 -2.92 1.27
CA GLU A 66 -5.75 -3.33 1.22
C GLU A 66 -6.00 -4.44 0.20
N TYR A 67 -5.36 -4.37 -0.97
CA TYR A 67 -5.41 -5.46 -1.96
C TYR A 67 -4.80 -6.74 -1.38
N TYR A 68 -3.62 -6.66 -0.74
CA TYR A 68 -2.96 -7.81 -0.13
C TYR A 68 -3.87 -8.51 0.87
N PHE A 69 -4.41 -7.79 1.85
CA PHE A 69 -5.26 -8.37 2.88
C PHE A 69 -6.60 -8.88 2.35
N LEU A 70 -7.17 -8.24 1.33
CA LEU A 70 -8.36 -8.71 0.64
C LEU A 70 -8.12 -10.06 -0.05
N GLN A 71 -6.98 -10.23 -0.72
CA GLN A 71 -6.64 -11.51 -1.37
C GLN A 71 -6.41 -12.61 -0.35
N LEU A 72 -5.77 -12.32 0.78
CA LEU A 72 -5.63 -13.27 1.88
C LEU A 72 -6.98 -13.75 2.39
N GLY A 73 -7.92 -12.84 2.66
CA GLY A 73 -9.26 -13.19 3.11
C GLY A 73 -10.03 -14.05 2.12
N LYS A 74 -9.86 -13.81 0.81
CA LYS A 74 -10.57 -14.56 -0.25
C LYS A 74 -9.94 -15.89 -0.60
N TYR A 75 -8.60 -15.93 -0.70
CA TYR A 75 -7.90 -17.02 -1.36
C TYR A 75 -6.82 -17.67 -0.49
N HIS A 76 -6.66 -17.22 0.75
CA HIS A 76 -5.61 -17.66 1.70
C HIS A 76 -4.17 -17.50 1.16
N LYS A 77 -3.98 -16.68 0.11
CA LYS A 77 -2.69 -16.38 -0.48
C LYS A 77 -2.72 -15.05 -1.23
N CYS A 78 -1.57 -14.40 -1.32
CA CYS A 78 -1.39 -13.20 -2.12
C CYS A 78 -0.08 -13.27 -2.93
N ASP A 79 -0.10 -14.07 -4.01
CA ASP A 79 1.08 -14.31 -4.86
C ASP A 79 1.36 -13.13 -5.81
N ASN A 80 0.37 -12.28 -6.05
CA ASN A 80 0.40 -11.22 -7.06
C ASN A 80 0.63 -9.81 -6.50
N TYR A 81 1.01 -9.69 -5.22
CA TYR A 81 1.26 -8.38 -4.62
C TYR A 81 2.55 -7.75 -5.15
N ASP A 82 2.48 -6.47 -5.49
CA ASP A 82 3.62 -5.75 -6.07
C ASP A 82 4.38 -4.94 -4.99
N TYR A 83 5.18 -5.64 -4.19
CA TYR A 83 6.00 -5.03 -3.13
C TYR A 83 6.91 -3.92 -3.65
N GLU A 84 7.45 -4.07 -4.85
CA GLU A 84 8.34 -3.07 -5.43
C GLU A 84 7.60 -1.78 -5.77
N ALA A 85 6.44 -1.90 -6.44
CA ALA A 85 5.60 -0.75 -6.71
C ALA A 85 5.07 -0.08 -5.43
N THR A 86 4.77 -0.86 -4.37
CA THR A 86 4.40 -0.32 -3.06
C THR A 86 5.48 0.59 -2.50
N ILE A 87 6.73 0.14 -2.49
CA ILE A 87 7.84 0.92 -1.94
C ILE A 87 8.11 2.18 -2.77
N ILE A 88 8.05 2.06 -4.10
CA ILE A 88 8.21 3.21 -4.98
C ILE A 88 7.07 4.22 -4.74
N ASP A 89 5.82 3.76 -4.54
CA ASP A 89 4.67 4.61 -4.23
C ASP A 89 4.81 5.33 -2.88
N LEU A 90 5.28 4.63 -1.85
CA LEU A 90 5.57 5.24 -0.55
C LEU A 90 6.66 6.32 -0.68
N GLU A 91 7.75 6.03 -1.39
CA GLU A 91 8.83 6.98 -1.61
C GLU A 91 8.38 8.19 -2.44
N CYS A 92 7.68 7.99 -3.54
CA CYS A 92 7.19 9.10 -4.36
C CYS A 92 6.15 9.96 -3.63
N SER A 93 5.40 9.38 -2.69
CA SER A 93 4.47 10.11 -1.83
C SER A 93 5.16 11.10 -0.93
N HIS A 94 6.37 10.79 -0.44
CA HIS A 94 7.21 11.70 0.32
C HIS A 94 7.53 12.99 -0.46
N TYR A 95 7.78 12.88 -1.76
CA TYR A 95 8.10 14.04 -2.62
C TYR A 95 6.88 14.83 -3.10
N THR A 96 5.70 14.23 -3.11
CA THR A 96 4.51 14.82 -3.74
C THR A 96 3.46 15.33 -2.75
N LYS A 97 3.43 14.83 -1.51
CA LYS A 97 2.42 15.18 -0.51
C LYS A 97 3.03 16.03 0.62
N THR A 98 2.38 17.14 0.96
CA THR A 98 2.83 18.03 2.06
C THR A 98 2.80 17.38 3.43
N ASN A 99 1.89 16.43 3.64
CA ASN A 99 1.71 15.75 4.93
C ASN A 99 2.28 14.31 4.95
N CYS A 100 3.24 14.01 4.08
CA CYS A 100 3.94 12.74 4.05
C CYS A 100 5.44 12.96 4.29
N PRO A 101 5.87 13.25 5.55
CA PRO A 101 7.25 13.60 5.86
C PRO A 101 8.20 12.40 5.82
N ARG A 102 7.67 11.18 5.80
CA ARG A 102 8.46 9.96 5.86
C ARG A 102 8.73 9.41 4.47
N ASN A 103 9.98 8.99 4.24
CA ASN A 103 10.34 8.18 3.09
C ASN A 103 9.79 6.74 3.21
N ALA A 104 9.98 5.93 2.19
CA ALA A 104 9.46 4.55 2.16
C ALA A 104 9.93 3.72 3.35
N LYS A 105 11.23 3.78 3.68
CA LYS A 105 11.82 3.05 4.81
C LYS A 105 11.17 3.45 6.14
N GLN A 106 11.12 4.74 6.41
CA GLN A 106 10.53 5.28 7.64
C GLN A 106 9.04 4.96 7.77
N GLU A 107 8.30 4.94 6.65
CA GLU A 107 6.89 4.58 6.67
C GLU A 107 6.70 3.08 6.97
N VAL A 108 7.48 2.21 6.35
CA VAL A 108 7.46 0.75 6.65
C VAL A 108 7.85 0.48 8.10
N ASP A 109 8.92 1.12 8.60
CA ASP A 109 9.35 0.99 10.00
C ASP A 109 8.25 1.42 10.98
N THR A 110 7.61 2.56 10.72
CA THR A 110 6.54 3.07 11.57
C THR A 110 5.35 2.11 11.62
N GLN A 111 4.91 1.61 10.47
CA GLN A 111 3.79 0.69 10.41
C GLN A 111 4.12 -0.66 11.05
N TYR A 112 5.33 -1.16 10.86
CA TYR A 112 5.79 -2.39 11.50
C TYR A 112 5.89 -2.26 13.02
N LEU A 113 6.39 -1.13 13.53
CA LEU A 113 6.43 -0.86 14.98
C LEU A 113 5.01 -0.76 15.58
N ILE A 114 4.06 -0.14 14.88
CA ILE A 114 2.67 -0.11 15.31
C ILE A 114 2.11 -1.53 15.41
N TYR A 115 2.38 -2.36 14.44
CA TYR A 115 1.99 -3.77 14.45
C TYR A 115 2.63 -4.51 15.62
N LYS A 116 3.95 -4.41 15.80
CA LYS A 116 4.68 -5.10 16.87
C LYS A 116 4.22 -4.71 18.28
N ASN A 117 3.95 -3.44 18.50
CA ASN A 117 3.55 -2.93 19.82
C ASN A 117 2.06 -3.17 20.14
N ASN A 118 1.23 -3.43 19.13
CA ASN A 118 -0.22 -3.59 19.26
C ASN A 118 -0.75 -4.72 18.37
N GLU A 119 -0.05 -5.85 18.35
CA GLU A 119 -0.31 -6.97 17.45
C GLU A 119 -1.77 -7.42 17.47
N SER A 120 -2.33 -7.75 18.65
CA SER A 120 -3.74 -8.14 18.78
C SER A 120 -4.71 -7.09 18.26
N LYS A 121 -4.48 -5.82 18.58
CA LYS A 121 -5.32 -4.71 18.13
C LYS A 121 -5.20 -4.54 16.61
N TYR A 122 -3.99 -4.67 16.06
CA TYR A 122 -3.75 -4.54 14.64
C TYR A 122 -4.40 -5.67 13.85
N VAL A 123 -4.28 -6.92 14.32
CA VAL A 123 -4.96 -8.08 13.74
C VAL A 123 -6.48 -7.92 13.79
N LYS A 124 -7.05 -7.50 14.92
CA LYS A 124 -8.48 -7.18 15.03
C LYS A 124 -8.93 -6.16 14.00
N GLN A 125 -8.21 -5.06 13.86
CA GLN A 125 -8.54 -4.02 12.87
C GLN A 125 -8.51 -4.55 11.43
N ILE A 126 -7.58 -5.43 11.09
CA ILE A 126 -7.53 -6.08 9.77
C ILE A 126 -8.75 -6.98 9.59
N VAL A 127 -9.04 -7.82 10.57
CA VAL A 127 -10.18 -8.76 10.52
C VAL A 127 -11.50 -8.01 10.42
N GLU A 128 -11.75 -7.02 11.28
CA GLU A 128 -12.96 -6.20 11.23
C GLU A 128 -13.13 -5.49 9.87
N LYS A 129 -12.03 -4.93 9.35
CA LYS A 129 -12.04 -4.21 8.08
C LYS A 129 -12.34 -5.10 6.87
N TYR A 130 -11.96 -6.36 6.96
CA TYR A 130 -12.09 -7.35 5.89
C TYR A 130 -12.92 -8.57 6.28
N SER A 131 -13.78 -8.45 7.31
CA SER A 131 -14.57 -9.54 7.91
C SER A 131 -15.32 -10.39 6.89
N ASP A 132 -15.89 -9.78 5.87
CA ASP A 132 -16.65 -10.47 4.83
C ASP A 132 -15.79 -11.46 4.00
N TYR A 133 -14.47 -11.40 4.12
CA TYR A 133 -13.52 -12.21 3.38
C TYR A 133 -12.71 -13.18 4.23
N PHE A 134 -12.68 -12.99 5.56
CA PHE A 134 -11.98 -13.88 6.48
C PHE A 134 -12.93 -14.95 7.03
N ASN A 135 -12.62 -16.20 6.73
CA ASN A 135 -13.35 -17.35 7.28
C ASN A 135 -12.62 -17.97 8.49
N GLU A 136 -11.69 -17.25 9.09
CA GLU A 136 -10.89 -17.73 10.19
C GLU A 136 -11.58 -17.58 11.54
N ILE A 137 -11.38 -18.59 12.39
CA ILE A 137 -11.75 -18.52 13.80
C ILE A 137 -10.68 -17.67 14.50
N ILE A 138 -11.13 -16.62 15.16
CA ILE A 138 -10.31 -15.76 15.99
C ILE A 138 -10.44 -16.24 17.43
N ASP A 139 -9.31 -16.33 18.15
CA ASP A 139 -9.29 -16.72 19.56
C ASP A 139 -9.99 -15.71 20.47
N GLU A 140 -10.17 -16.06 21.75
CA GLU A 140 -10.82 -15.22 22.77
C GLU A 140 -10.16 -13.85 22.94
N ASN A 141 -8.87 -13.75 22.57
CA ASN A 141 -8.10 -12.49 22.60
C ASN A 141 -8.22 -11.70 21.28
N GLY A 142 -8.91 -12.24 20.29
CA GLY A 142 -9.07 -11.66 18.98
C GLY A 142 -7.83 -11.79 18.09
N ASN A 143 -7.04 -12.85 18.29
CA ASN A 143 -5.87 -13.16 17.48
C ASN A 143 -6.15 -14.36 16.57
N SER A 144 -5.66 -14.28 15.36
CA SER A 144 -5.49 -15.41 14.46
C SER A 144 -4.00 -15.64 14.23
N ARG A 145 -3.49 -16.77 14.66
CA ARG A 145 -2.08 -17.15 14.44
C ARG A 145 -1.72 -17.12 12.96
N TYR A 146 -2.66 -17.51 12.11
CA TYR A 146 -2.47 -17.50 10.67
C TYR A 146 -2.30 -16.06 10.15
N ILE A 147 -3.18 -15.14 10.54
CA ILE A 147 -3.10 -13.72 10.15
C ILE A 147 -1.81 -13.08 10.65
N ILE A 148 -1.39 -13.38 11.88
CA ILE A 148 -0.13 -12.90 12.46
C ILE A 148 1.05 -13.29 11.57
N ILE A 149 1.15 -14.57 11.20
CA ILE A 149 2.22 -15.07 10.31
C ILE A 149 2.20 -14.36 8.95
N LEU A 150 1.03 -14.11 8.39
CA LEU A 150 0.90 -13.45 7.09
C LEU A 150 1.27 -11.96 7.15
N VAL A 151 0.93 -11.29 8.24
CA VAL A 151 1.32 -9.89 8.47
C VAL A 151 2.84 -9.77 8.64
N GLU A 152 3.46 -10.66 9.43
CA GLU A 152 4.91 -10.75 9.56
C GLU A 152 5.59 -10.94 8.21
N LYS A 153 5.13 -11.91 7.43
CA LYS A 153 5.64 -12.19 6.09
C LYS A 153 5.51 -10.99 5.15
N PHE A 154 4.40 -10.24 5.25
CA PHE A 154 4.20 -9.02 4.48
C PHE A 154 5.29 -7.98 4.73
N TYR A 155 5.58 -7.68 6.00
CA TYR A 155 6.61 -6.72 6.36
C TYR A 155 8.02 -7.23 6.04
N GLN A 156 8.32 -8.50 6.25
CA GLN A 156 9.58 -9.10 5.83
C GLN A 156 9.83 -8.92 4.33
N ASN A 157 8.84 -9.20 3.51
CA ASN A 157 8.93 -9.00 2.06
C ASN A 157 9.12 -7.52 1.67
N LEU A 158 8.50 -6.58 2.41
CA LEU A 158 8.74 -5.14 2.21
C LEU A 158 10.19 -4.78 2.52
N TYR A 159 10.75 -5.24 3.64
CA TYR A 159 12.15 -4.99 4.00
C TYR A 159 13.15 -5.60 3.00
N GLU A 160 12.93 -6.82 2.57
CA GLU A 160 13.76 -7.44 1.53
C GLU A 160 13.74 -6.63 0.23
N LYS A 161 12.56 -6.12 -0.13
CA LYS A 161 12.41 -5.29 -1.32
C LYS A 161 13.07 -3.92 -1.16
N LEU A 162 12.93 -3.25 -0.01
CA LEU A 162 13.64 -2.00 0.31
C LEU A 162 15.14 -2.16 0.11
N LYS A 163 15.72 -3.22 0.71
CA LYS A 163 17.13 -3.54 0.58
C LYS A 163 17.53 -3.76 -0.87
N LYS A 164 16.73 -4.54 -1.63
CA LYS A 164 17.02 -4.87 -3.02
C LYS A 164 17.07 -3.66 -3.95
N ILE A 165 16.21 -2.66 -3.71
CA ILE A 165 16.13 -1.45 -4.54
C ILE A 165 16.94 -0.28 -3.98
N GLY A 166 17.68 -0.46 -2.88
CA GLY A 166 18.59 0.56 -2.33
C GLY A 166 17.91 1.72 -1.58
N LEU A 167 16.73 1.51 -1.02
CA LEU A 167 15.98 2.48 -0.19
C LEU A 167 16.02 2.10 1.31
N ASN A 168 17.18 1.72 1.81
CA ASN A 168 17.41 1.31 3.20
C ASN A 168 17.48 2.50 4.16
#